data_02ea87fa25a056e3c7893a8b90e6307f
#
_entry.id   02ea87fa25a056e3c7893a8b90e6307f
#
_cell.length_a   1.000
_cell.length_b   1.000
_cell.length_c   1.000
_cell.angle_alpha   90.00
_cell.angle_beta   90.00
_cell.angle_gamma   90.00
#
_symmetry.space_group_name_H-M   'P 1'
#
loop_
_entity.id
_entity.type
_entity.pdbx_description
1 polymer ?
#
loop_
_entity_poly.entity_id
_entity_poly.type
_entity_poly.pdbx_seq_one_letter_code
_entity_poly.pdbx_strand_id
1 'polypeptide(L)'
;MLLKITPIDKPNKILAVGLNYKKHIDEAKELKDHHSNDVQLQDQFPNIFNKQNSSVNDPFGDVHRPNASDWLDYEGELGFIIGKECRHVSYENAKNCIYGYTVVNDFSIRDWQFRGPPHTMTMGKSWDTHCPFGPYIVTSDEIDDPHNLTLKTFVNDEERQNTNTNLMIYDCYTLIEYLTTAFTLEPGDLIPTGTPEGSAVTTQNWLKPGDKVKVEIEGLGYIENNIIQEPNNTQKS
;
A
#
# COMPACT_ATOMS: atom_id res chain seq x y z
N MET A 1 21.33 0.03 -19.96
CA MET A 1 20.43 -0.76 -19.08
C MET A 1 20.25 0.09 -17.82
N LEU A 2 19.13 0.79 -17.71
CA LEU A 2 18.78 1.51 -16.48
C LEU A 2 18.53 0.43 -15.40
N LEU A 3 19.29 0.47 -14.32
CA LEU A 3 18.99 -0.34 -13.14
C LEU A 3 17.62 0.12 -12.60
N LYS A 4 16.66 -0.77 -12.64
CA LYS A 4 15.31 -0.56 -12.09
C LYS A 4 15.35 -0.90 -10.60
N ILE A 5 15.71 0.05 -9.76
CA ILE A 5 15.82 -0.13 -8.32
C ILE A 5 14.78 0.74 -7.61
N THR A 6 14.32 0.27 -6.46
CA THR A 6 13.44 1.06 -5.60
C THR A 6 14.12 2.38 -5.21
N PRO A 7 13.39 3.51 -5.09
CA PRO A 7 13.96 4.80 -4.76
C PRO A 7 14.62 4.85 -3.37
N ILE A 8 14.16 4.01 -2.44
CA ILE A 8 14.72 3.82 -1.10
C ILE A 8 14.82 2.32 -0.84
N ASP A 9 16.04 1.83 -0.74
CA ASP A 9 16.34 0.39 -0.62
C ASP A 9 15.78 -0.21 0.68
N LYS A 10 15.84 0.55 1.78
CA LYS A 10 15.31 0.16 3.10
C LYS A 10 14.70 1.36 3.81
N PRO A 11 13.40 1.60 3.69
CA PRO A 11 12.70 2.53 4.57
C PRO A 11 12.95 2.19 6.05
N ASN A 12 13.06 3.18 6.92
CA ASN A 12 13.20 2.89 8.36
C ASN A 12 11.94 2.24 8.90
N LYS A 13 10.78 2.77 8.53
CA LYS A 13 9.45 2.24 8.83
C LYS A 13 8.59 2.23 7.58
N ILE A 14 7.69 1.26 7.49
CA ILE A 14 6.59 1.26 6.53
C ILE A 14 5.30 1.22 7.35
N LEU A 15 4.63 2.37 7.43
CA LEU A 15 3.42 2.58 8.22
C LEU A 15 2.23 2.73 7.25
N ALA A 16 1.57 1.62 6.95
CA ALA A 16 0.49 1.57 5.99
C ALA A 16 -0.88 1.82 6.64
N VAL A 17 -1.84 2.26 5.83
CA VAL A 17 -3.18 2.63 6.26
C VAL A 17 -4.20 1.68 5.64
N GLY A 18 -5.00 1.01 6.47
CA GLY A 18 -6.10 0.18 6.01
C GLY A 18 -7.42 0.96 5.96
N LEU A 19 -8.27 0.62 4.98
CA LEU A 19 -9.66 1.10 4.89
C LEU A 19 -9.79 2.63 4.81
N ASN A 20 -8.98 3.27 3.99
CA ASN A 20 -8.95 4.73 3.85
C ASN A 20 -9.83 5.28 2.71
N TYR A 21 -10.67 4.45 2.08
CA TYR A 21 -11.65 4.85 1.07
C TYR A 21 -13.02 4.31 1.41
N LYS A 22 -14.05 5.17 1.34
CA LYS A 22 -15.41 4.80 1.77
C LYS A 22 -15.96 3.58 1.05
N LYS A 23 -15.82 3.52 -0.27
CA LYS A 23 -16.30 2.40 -1.07
C LYS A 23 -15.56 1.10 -0.75
N HIS A 24 -14.26 1.16 -0.48
CA HIS A 24 -13.50 -0.01 -0.05
C HIS A 24 -13.96 -0.54 1.32
N ILE A 25 -14.35 0.37 2.23
CA ILE A 25 -14.99 0.00 3.50
C ILE A 25 -16.32 -0.73 3.24
N ASP A 26 -17.14 -0.24 2.31
CA ASP A 26 -18.44 -0.84 2.00
C ASP A 26 -18.26 -2.24 1.38
N GLU A 27 -17.26 -2.43 0.48
CA GLU A 27 -16.85 -3.76 -0.01
C GLU A 27 -16.43 -4.70 1.13
N ALA A 28 -15.61 -4.22 2.07
CA ALA A 28 -15.18 -5.02 3.22
C ALA A 28 -16.35 -5.41 4.14
N LYS A 29 -17.42 -4.60 4.19
CA LYS A 29 -18.65 -4.93 4.95
C LYS A 29 -19.45 -6.05 4.30
N GLU A 30 -19.54 -6.06 2.98
CA GLU A 30 -20.26 -7.11 2.25
C GLU A 30 -19.64 -8.49 2.44
N LEU A 31 -18.31 -8.54 2.66
CA LEU A 31 -17.59 -9.79 2.95
C LEU A 31 -17.83 -10.35 4.35
N LYS A 32 -18.40 -9.55 5.28
CA LYS A 32 -18.62 -9.95 6.68
C LYS A 32 -19.55 -11.15 6.84
N ASP A 33 -20.46 -11.38 5.93
CA ASP A 33 -21.38 -12.52 5.99
C ASP A 33 -20.67 -13.88 5.90
N HIS A 34 -19.38 -13.91 5.55
CA HIS A 34 -18.61 -15.14 5.38
C HIS A 34 -17.49 -15.39 6.41
N HIS A 35 -16.91 -14.37 7.07
CA HIS A 35 -15.68 -14.59 7.85
C HIS A 35 -15.48 -13.84 9.18
N SER A 36 -16.23 -12.81 9.56
CA SER A 36 -16.12 -12.26 10.94
C SER A 36 -17.21 -11.26 11.34
N ASN A 37 -17.71 -11.42 12.58
CA ASN A 37 -18.57 -10.44 13.28
C ASN A 37 -17.77 -9.27 13.91
N ASP A 38 -16.45 -9.20 13.75
CA ASP A 38 -15.57 -8.39 14.60
C ASP A 38 -14.87 -7.21 13.93
N VAL A 39 -15.13 -6.92 12.65
CA VAL A 39 -14.65 -5.63 12.10
C VAL A 39 -15.62 -4.53 12.56
N GLN A 40 -15.45 -4.07 13.80
CA GLN A 40 -15.90 -2.74 14.17
C GLN A 40 -15.08 -1.76 13.33
N LEU A 41 -15.65 -1.32 12.21
CA LEU A 41 -15.10 -0.25 11.41
C LEU A 41 -15.13 1.00 12.30
N GLN A 42 -14.02 1.28 12.93
CA GLN A 42 -13.84 2.51 13.69
C GLN A 42 -13.68 3.63 12.67
N ASP A 43 -14.81 4.23 12.28
CA ASP A 43 -14.84 5.43 11.42
C ASP A 43 -14.19 6.67 12.10
N GLN A 44 -13.55 6.52 13.25
CA GLN A 44 -13.04 7.63 14.04
C GLN A 44 -11.53 7.83 13.97
N PHE A 45 -10.76 6.81 13.61
CA PHE A 45 -9.30 6.87 13.58
C PHE A 45 -8.71 6.07 12.43
N PRO A 46 -7.57 6.50 11.86
CA PRO A 46 -6.85 5.73 10.85
C PRO A 46 -6.46 4.33 11.37
N ASN A 47 -6.70 3.31 10.56
CA ASN A 47 -6.27 1.94 10.86
C ASN A 47 -4.84 1.75 10.39
N ILE A 48 -3.88 1.87 11.30
CA ILE A 48 -2.44 1.81 10.99
C ILE A 48 -1.90 0.39 11.20
N PHE A 49 -1.11 -0.08 10.25
CA PHE A 49 -0.35 -1.31 10.38
C PHE A 49 1.06 -1.18 9.79
N ASN A 50 1.94 -2.10 10.17
CA ASN A 50 3.30 -2.12 9.67
C ASN A 50 3.47 -3.18 8.58
N LYS A 51 4.18 -2.84 7.51
CA LYS A 51 4.81 -3.81 6.62
C LYS A 51 6.28 -3.99 7.03
N GLN A 52 6.76 -5.22 6.92
CA GLN A 52 8.18 -5.48 7.18
C GLN A 52 9.05 -4.92 6.06
N ASN A 53 10.24 -4.41 6.39
CA ASN A 53 11.16 -3.88 5.39
C ASN A 53 11.62 -4.94 4.37
N SER A 54 11.56 -6.23 4.73
CA SER A 54 11.84 -7.34 3.80
C SER A 54 10.82 -7.48 2.68
N SER A 55 9.63 -6.85 2.82
CA SER A 55 8.62 -6.85 1.75
C SER A 55 8.91 -5.88 0.61
N VAL A 56 9.85 -4.94 0.80
CA VAL A 56 10.23 -3.98 -0.24
C VAL A 56 10.66 -4.70 -1.51
N ASN A 57 10.19 -4.18 -2.64
CA ASN A 57 10.52 -4.71 -3.95
C ASN A 57 10.74 -3.57 -4.96
N ASP A 58 11.40 -3.88 -6.05
CA ASP A 58 11.61 -2.94 -7.13
C ASP A 58 10.28 -2.59 -7.84
N PRO A 59 10.14 -1.37 -8.37
CA PRO A 59 8.92 -0.90 -9.05
C PRO A 59 8.54 -1.76 -10.26
N PHE A 60 9.49 -2.50 -10.82
CA PHE A 60 9.32 -3.40 -11.95
C PHE A 60 9.85 -4.81 -11.64
N GLY A 61 10.03 -5.14 -10.36
CA GLY A 61 10.48 -6.45 -9.91
C GLY A 61 9.34 -7.47 -9.96
N ASP A 62 9.70 -8.75 -10.05
CA ASP A 62 8.71 -9.82 -9.95
C ASP A 62 8.15 -9.91 -8.53
N VAL A 63 6.87 -10.20 -8.42
CA VAL A 63 6.17 -10.43 -7.15
C VAL A 63 5.87 -11.90 -7.00
N HIS A 64 6.23 -12.47 -5.86
CA HIS A 64 6.05 -13.87 -5.59
C HIS A 64 4.62 -14.19 -5.12
N ARG A 65 3.93 -15.07 -5.81
CA ARG A 65 2.79 -15.76 -5.22
C ARG A 65 3.32 -16.88 -4.33
N PRO A 66 3.12 -16.81 -3.00
CA PRO A 66 3.69 -17.79 -2.08
C PRO A 66 3.17 -19.21 -2.35
N ASN A 67 4.01 -20.23 -2.10
CA ASN A 67 3.59 -21.62 -2.16
C ASN A 67 2.55 -21.97 -1.07
N ALA A 68 2.46 -21.14 -0.03
CA ALA A 68 1.57 -21.31 1.12
C ALA A 68 0.16 -20.75 0.92
N SER A 69 -0.13 -20.02 -0.19
CA SER A 69 -1.42 -19.39 -0.43
C SER A 69 -1.67 -19.13 -1.91
N ASP A 70 -2.95 -19.28 -2.29
CA ASP A 70 -3.46 -18.88 -3.60
C ASP A 70 -4.17 -17.51 -3.57
N TRP A 71 -4.28 -16.85 -2.40
CA TRP A 71 -5.09 -15.64 -2.21
C TRP A 71 -4.26 -14.37 -2.26
N LEU A 72 -3.41 -14.25 -3.30
CA LEU A 72 -2.64 -13.03 -3.56
C LEU A 72 -3.53 -11.96 -4.18
N ASP A 73 -3.57 -10.79 -3.56
CA ASP A 73 -4.34 -9.63 -3.96
C ASP A 73 -3.45 -8.40 -4.18
N TYR A 74 -3.92 -7.44 -4.95
CA TYR A 74 -3.29 -6.15 -5.25
C TYR A 74 -4.00 -5.00 -4.57
N GLU A 75 -3.26 -3.96 -4.23
CA GLU A 75 -3.77 -2.71 -3.65
C GLU A 75 -2.93 -1.54 -4.14
N GLY A 76 -3.39 -0.84 -5.20
CA GLY A 76 -2.75 0.39 -5.67
C GLY A 76 -2.96 1.53 -4.69
N GLU A 77 -1.88 2.24 -4.35
CA GLU A 77 -1.89 3.29 -3.32
C GLU A 77 -1.00 4.47 -3.68
N LEU A 78 -1.41 5.67 -3.27
CA LEU A 78 -0.49 6.77 -3.10
C LEU A 78 0.41 6.47 -1.90
N GLY A 79 1.72 6.65 -2.07
CA GLY A 79 2.67 6.64 -0.96
C GLY A 79 3.32 8.00 -0.78
N PHE A 80 3.67 8.36 0.45
CA PHE A 80 4.53 9.52 0.69
C PHE A 80 5.72 9.17 1.57
N ILE A 81 6.80 9.93 1.39
CA ILE A 81 8.08 9.74 2.07
C ILE A 81 8.31 10.90 3.02
N ILE A 82 8.70 10.60 4.25
CA ILE A 82 9.09 11.61 5.22
C ILE A 82 10.48 12.18 4.87
N GLY A 83 10.60 13.50 4.90
CA GLY A 83 11.83 14.22 4.54
C GLY A 83 12.62 14.75 5.73
N LYS A 84 11.97 14.93 6.87
CA LYS A 84 12.63 15.39 8.10
C LYS A 84 11.99 14.74 9.33
N GLU A 85 12.79 14.59 10.38
CA GLU A 85 12.28 14.12 11.67
C GLU A 85 11.13 15.01 12.16
N CYS A 86 10.03 14.38 12.55
CA CYS A 86 8.84 15.07 13.04
C CYS A 86 8.13 14.31 14.14
N ARG A 87 7.65 15.06 15.13
CA ARG A 87 6.93 14.58 16.31
C ARG A 87 5.94 15.63 16.78
N HIS A 88 4.71 15.24 17.12
CA HIS A 88 3.64 16.16 17.54
C HIS A 88 3.37 17.29 16.54
N VAL A 89 3.28 16.93 15.26
CA VAL A 89 3.06 17.88 14.16
C VAL A 89 1.56 18.13 14.01
N SER A 90 1.15 19.41 13.91
CA SER A 90 -0.23 19.73 13.56
C SER A 90 -0.49 19.59 12.06
N TYR A 91 -1.75 19.44 11.68
CA TYR A 91 -2.20 19.32 10.29
C TYR A 91 -1.59 20.42 9.38
N GLU A 92 -1.61 21.69 9.82
CA GLU A 92 -1.12 22.84 9.05
C GLU A 92 0.39 22.78 8.76
N ASN A 93 1.14 22.07 9.60
CA ASN A 93 2.58 21.91 9.49
C ASN A 93 3.00 20.58 8.83
N ALA A 94 2.08 19.66 8.63
CA ALA A 94 2.35 18.31 8.16
C ALA A 94 3.00 18.29 6.76
N LYS A 95 2.56 19.15 5.83
CA LYS A 95 3.16 19.29 4.51
C LYS A 95 4.69 19.47 4.55
N ASN A 96 5.19 20.20 5.54
CA ASN A 96 6.61 20.47 5.68
C ASN A 96 7.44 19.23 6.11
N CYS A 97 6.80 18.13 6.47
CA CYS A 97 7.43 16.86 6.83
C CYS A 97 7.62 15.95 5.63
N ILE A 98 6.86 16.14 4.56
CA ILE A 98 6.88 15.30 3.37
C ILE A 98 8.04 15.69 2.45
N TYR A 99 8.86 14.70 2.08
CA TYR A 99 9.88 14.84 1.04
C TYR A 99 9.25 14.79 -0.36
N GLY A 100 8.37 13.83 -0.58
CA GLY A 100 7.72 13.62 -1.87
C GLY A 100 6.78 12.45 -1.87
N TYR A 101 6.25 12.15 -3.05
CA TYR A 101 5.21 11.15 -3.30
C TYR A 101 5.69 10.10 -4.29
N THR A 102 5.11 8.90 -4.19
CA THR A 102 5.47 7.75 -5.02
C THR A 102 4.28 6.83 -5.21
N VAL A 103 4.34 5.95 -6.20
CA VAL A 103 3.34 4.88 -6.40
C VAL A 103 3.72 3.69 -5.54
N VAL A 104 2.74 3.04 -4.89
CA VAL A 104 2.92 1.82 -4.08
C VAL A 104 1.90 0.78 -4.51
N ASN A 105 2.26 -0.50 -4.41
CA ASN A 105 1.30 -1.59 -4.42
C ASN A 105 1.44 -2.41 -3.12
N ASP A 106 0.40 -2.36 -2.27
CA ASP A 106 0.37 -3.11 -1.01
C ASP A 106 -0.16 -4.53 -1.25
N PHE A 107 0.65 -5.39 -1.89
CA PHE A 107 0.26 -6.77 -2.10
C PHE A 107 -0.07 -7.49 -0.79
N SER A 108 -1.12 -8.30 -0.83
CA SER A 108 -1.74 -8.90 0.35
C SER A 108 -2.02 -10.38 0.15
N ILE A 109 -1.79 -11.18 1.17
CA ILE A 109 -2.19 -12.58 1.23
C ILE A 109 -3.41 -12.68 2.14
N ARG A 110 -4.59 -12.76 1.53
CA ARG A 110 -5.85 -12.55 2.25
C ARG A 110 -6.21 -13.66 3.24
N ASP A 111 -5.98 -14.93 2.92
CA ASP A 111 -6.21 -16.03 3.86
C ASP A 111 -5.27 -15.98 5.09
N TRP A 112 -4.08 -15.35 4.94
CA TRP A 112 -3.20 -15.09 6.08
C TRP A 112 -3.61 -13.83 6.85
N GLN A 113 -4.13 -12.80 6.17
CA GLN A 113 -4.67 -11.61 6.81
C GLN A 113 -5.90 -11.95 7.68
N PHE A 114 -6.79 -12.81 7.17
CA PHE A 114 -8.04 -13.17 7.82
C PHE A 114 -7.95 -14.40 8.72
N ARG A 115 -6.76 -14.94 8.93
CA ARG A 115 -6.51 -16.13 9.72
C ARG A 115 -6.77 -15.87 11.21
N GLY A 116 -7.94 -16.27 11.68
CA GLY A 116 -8.39 -16.14 13.07
C GLY A 116 -8.74 -14.71 13.51
N PRO A 117 -9.48 -14.56 14.62
CA PRO A 117 -9.61 -13.30 15.35
C PRO A 117 -8.47 -13.17 16.40
N PRO A 118 -7.81 -11.99 16.53
CA PRO A 118 -7.89 -10.84 15.64
C PRO A 118 -7.16 -11.06 14.30
N HIS A 119 -7.55 -10.31 13.29
CA HIS A 119 -6.86 -10.35 11.98
C HIS A 119 -5.39 -9.95 12.11
N THR A 120 -4.52 -10.62 11.35
CA THR A 120 -3.08 -10.40 11.41
C THR A 120 -2.59 -9.59 10.20
N MET A 121 -2.69 -8.26 10.28
CA MET A 121 -2.27 -7.39 9.18
C MET A 121 -0.82 -7.64 8.77
N THR A 122 0.11 -7.69 9.74
CA THR A 122 1.53 -7.93 9.46
C THR A 122 1.76 -9.23 8.66
N MET A 123 1.12 -10.33 9.07
CA MET A 123 1.29 -11.62 8.39
C MET A 123 0.59 -11.69 7.02
N GLY A 124 -0.46 -10.93 6.82
CA GLY A 124 -1.11 -10.81 5.50
C GLY A 124 -0.41 -9.87 4.54
N LYS A 125 0.34 -8.88 5.05
CA LYS A 125 0.82 -7.71 4.31
C LYS A 125 2.36 -7.62 4.16
N SER A 126 3.14 -8.54 4.75
CA SER A 126 4.60 -8.38 4.88
C SER A 126 5.42 -9.51 4.24
N TRP A 127 4.88 -10.20 3.26
CA TRP A 127 5.63 -11.22 2.52
C TRP A 127 6.73 -10.59 1.68
N ASP A 128 7.82 -11.30 1.47
CA ASP A 128 8.90 -10.83 0.61
C ASP A 128 8.36 -10.46 -0.78
N THR A 129 8.86 -9.38 -1.37
CA THR A 129 8.43 -8.79 -2.65
C THR A 129 7.06 -8.07 -2.67
N HIS A 130 6.32 -8.04 -1.56
CA HIS A 130 4.92 -7.57 -1.52
C HIS A 130 4.75 -6.07 -1.26
N CYS A 131 5.81 -5.27 -1.39
CA CYS A 131 5.75 -3.81 -1.30
C CYS A 131 6.61 -3.16 -2.40
N PRO A 132 6.31 -3.37 -3.69
CA PRO A 132 6.96 -2.59 -4.73
C PRO A 132 6.50 -1.13 -4.65
N PHE A 133 7.43 -0.20 -4.80
CA PHE A 133 7.14 1.23 -4.88
C PHE A 133 8.16 1.97 -5.75
N GLY A 134 7.77 3.13 -6.24
CA GLY A 134 8.57 3.91 -7.18
C GLY A 134 7.73 4.39 -8.37
N PRO A 135 8.30 4.53 -9.57
CA PRO A 135 9.71 4.23 -9.94
C PRO A 135 10.71 5.27 -9.43
N TYR A 136 10.21 6.40 -8.94
CA TYR A 136 10.95 7.50 -8.34
C TYR A 136 10.09 8.16 -7.24
N ILE A 137 10.67 9.08 -6.52
CA ILE A 137 9.95 9.97 -5.61
C ILE A 137 9.87 11.33 -6.30
N VAL A 138 8.65 11.81 -6.55
CA VAL A 138 8.40 13.18 -7.02
C VAL A 138 8.36 14.07 -5.81
N THR A 139 9.20 15.09 -5.77
CA THR A 139 9.32 15.98 -4.61
C THR A 139 8.05 16.78 -4.35
N SER A 140 7.79 17.13 -3.11
CA SER A 140 6.51 17.73 -2.69
C SER A 140 6.25 19.12 -3.28
N ASP A 141 7.28 19.78 -3.84
CA ASP A 141 7.17 21.05 -4.55
C ASP A 141 6.80 20.90 -6.03
N GLU A 142 6.91 19.67 -6.59
CA GLU A 142 6.51 19.37 -7.97
C GLU A 142 5.06 18.86 -8.07
N ILE A 143 4.39 18.58 -6.93
CA ILE A 143 3.00 18.15 -6.86
C ILE A 143 2.16 19.26 -6.24
N ASP A 144 1.31 19.88 -7.06
CA ASP A 144 0.46 21.00 -6.64
C ASP A 144 -0.50 20.58 -5.54
N ASP A 145 -1.23 19.47 -5.75
CA ASP A 145 -2.19 18.91 -4.79
C ASP A 145 -2.15 17.39 -4.78
N PRO A 146 -1.51 16.75 -3.78
CA PRO A 146 -1.44 15.31 -3.64
C PRO A 146 -2.81 14.67 -3.34
N HIS A 147 -3.77 15.47 -2.92
CA HIS A 147 -5.13 15.03 -2.61
C HIS A 147 -6.10 15.18 -3.80
N ASN A 148 -5.58 15.36 -5.02
CA ASN A 148 -6.39 15.40 -6.23
C ASN A 148 -5.67 14.75 -7.43
N LEU A 149 -5.19 13.53 -7.25
CA LEU A 149 -4.49 12.75 -8.28
C LEU A 149 -5.35 11.56 -8.70
N THR A 150 -5.39 11.28 -10.00
CA THR A 150 -6.02 10.05 -10.52
C THR A 150 -5.13 8.85 -10.22
N LEU A 151 -5.70 7.80 -9.60
CA LEU A 151 -5.06 6.53 -9.34
C LEU A 151 -5.79 5.42 -10.07
N LYS A 152 -5.04 4.56 -10.78
CA LYS A 152 -5.57 3.40 -11.49
C LYS A 152 -4.71 2.16 -11.25
N THR A 153 -5.38 1.00 -11.16
CA THR A 153 -4.74 -0.30 -11.14
C THR A 153 -5.30 -1.18 -12.24
N PHE A 154 -4.39 -1.86 -12.95
CA PHE A 154 -4.73 -2.79 -14.03
C PHE A 154 -4.17 -4.18 -13.71
N VAL A 155 -4.93 -5.21 -14.05
CA VAL A 155 -4.47 -6.60 -14.05
C VAL A 155 -4.64 -7.13 -15.47
N ASN A 156 -3.54 -7.52 -16.13
CA ASN A 156 -3.53 -7.99 -17.52
C ASN A 156 -4.25 -6.98 -18.48
N ASP A 157 -3.92 -5.69 -18.32
CA ASP A 157 -4.51 -4.57 -19.06
C ASP A 157 -6.01 -4.30 -18.78
N GLU A 158 -6.67 -5.05 -17.91
CA GLU A 158 -8.03 -4.77 -17.45
C GLU A 158 -8.00 -3.81 -16.26
N GLU A 159 -8.69 -2.66 -16.35
CA GLU A 159 -8.81 -1.70 -15.26
C GLU A 159 -9.62 -2.32 -14.11
N ARG A 160 -9.01 -2.39 -12.94
CA ARG A 160 -9.58 -2.97 -11.72
C ARG A 160 -9.89 -1.92 -10.66
N GLN A 161 -9.03 -0.91 -10.53
CA GLN A 161 -9.25 0.20 -9.63
C GLN A 161 -9.14 1.50 -10.43
N ASN A 162 -10.02 2.45 -10.14
CA ASN A 162 -10.02 3.78 -10.74
C ASN A 162 -10.64 4.76 -9.76
N THR A 163 -9.81 5.62 -9.19
CA THR A 163 -10.22 6.57 -8.16
C THR A 163 -9.45 7.88 -8.27
N ASN A 164 -9.78 8.80 -7.38
CA ASN A 164 -9.01 10.01 -7.16
C ASN A 164 -8.64 10.10 -5.68
N THR A 165 -7.45 10.58 -5.37
CA THR A 165 -6.94 10.69 -3.99
C THR A 165 -7.76 11.63 -3.12
N ASN A 166 -8.62 12.49 -3.69
CA ASN A 166 -9.57 13.34 -2.95
C ASN A 166 -10.69 12.55 -2.24
N LEU A 167 -10.80 11.25 -2.54
CA LEU A 167 -11.77 10.35 -1.89
C LEU A 167 -11.19 9.64 -0.67
N MET A 168 -9.92 9.89 -0.32
CA MET A 168 -9.35 9.43 0.95
C MET A 168 -10.13 9.99 2.14
N ILE A 169 -10.40 9.14 3.14
CA ILE A 169 -11.04 9.56 4.41
C ILE A 169 -10.06 10.38 5.23
N TYR A 170 -8.82 9.93 5.32
CA TYR A 170 -7.72 10.60 5.98
C TYR A 170 -6.66 10.96 4.95
N ASP A 171 -6.48 12.24 4.70
CA ASP A 171 -5.47 12.75 3.79
C ASP A 171 -4.05 12.62 4.37
N CYS A 172 -3.03 12.88 3.54
CA CYS A 172 -1.63 12.74 3.95
C CYS A 172 -1.29 13.56 5.20
N TYR A 173 -1.89 14.73 5.36
CA TYR A 173 -1.58 15.65 6.47
C TYR A 173 -2.25 15.18 7.77
N THR A 174 -3.49 14.71 7.69
CA THR A 174 -4.18 14.05 8.80
C THR A 174 -3.43 12.81 9.28
N LEU A 175 -2.89 12.01 8.36
CA LEU A 175 -2.10 10.83 8.71
C LEU A 175 -0.80 11.21 9.45
N ILE A 176 -0.09 12.26 9.03
CA ILE A 176 1.11 12.76 9.74
C ILE A 176 0.75 13.26 11.13
N GLU A 177 -0.28 14.09 11.27
CA GLU A 177 -0.75 14.57 12.57
C GLU A 177 -1.07 13.39 13.50
N TYR A 178 -1.82 12.41 13.01
CA TYR A 178 -2.20 11.23 13.79
C TYR A 178 -0.98 10.38 14.19
N LEU A 179 -0.13 10.00 13.23
CA LEU A 179 1.05 9.15 13.47
C LEU A 179 2.03 9.82 14.42
N THR A 180 2.28 11.13 14.26
CA THR A 180 3.22 11.87 15.12
C THR A 180 2.71 12.10 16.54
N THR A 181 1.47 11.79 16.82
CA THR A 181 0.96 11.70 18.20
C THR A 181 1.60 10.54 18.96
N ALA A 182 1.85 9.41 18.30
CA ALA A 182 2.39 8.19 18.91
C ALA A 182 3.87 7.97 18.60
N PHE A 183 4.32 8.26 17.37
CA PHE A 183 5.65 7.93 16.87
C PHE A 183 6.44 9.18 16.49
N THR A 184 7.77 9.10 16.57
CA THR A 184 8.65 9.97 15.79
C THR A 184 8.74 9.40 14.38
N LEU A 185 8.40 10.19 13.38
CA LEU A 185 8.66 9.88 11.98
C LEU A 185 10.04 10.42 11.59
N GLU A 186 10.75 9.65 10.78
CA GLU A 186 12.14 9.91 10.40
C GLU A 186 12.29 10.01 8.88
N PRO A 187 13.31 10.73 8.39
CA PRO A 187 13.58 10.77 6.95
C PRO A 187 13.71 9.37 6.37
N GLY A 188 13.00 9.12 5.26
CA GLY A 188 12.95 7.83 4.60
C GLY A 188 11.85 6.88 5.10
N ASP A 189 11.05 7.24 6.08
CA ASP A 189 9.82 6.49 6.41
C ASP A 189 8.85 6.55 5.22
N LEU A 190 8.29 5.40 4.84
CA LEU A 190 7.29 5.25 3.79
C LEU A 190 5.90 5.08 4.40
N ILE A 191 4.96 5.89 3.95
CA ILE A 191 3.57 5.82 4.38
C ILE A 191 2.66 5.57 3.16
N PRO A 192 2.30 4.30 2.87
CA PRO A 192 1.21 3.96 1.95
C PRO A 192 -0.13 4.39 2.55
N THR A 193 -0.98 5.05 1.74
CA THR A 193 -2.16 5.77 2.25
C THR A 193 -3.47 4.99 2.20
N GLY A 194 -3.42 3.73 1.79
CA GLY A 194 -4.60 2.89 1.62
C GLY A 194 -5.11 2.84 0.19
N THR A 195 -5.79 1.75 -0.12
CA THR A 195 -6.30 1.41 -1.45
C THR A 195 -7.78 1.74 -1.60
N PRO A 196 -8.26 2.09 -2.82
CA PRO A 196 -9.68 2.23 -3.13
C PRO A 196 -10.36 0.86 -3.32
N GLU A 197 -11.65 0.90 -3.68
CA GLU A 197 -12.42 -0.26 -4.11
C GLU A 197 -11.81 -0.96 -5.34
N GLY A 198 -12.24 -2.21 -5.61
CA GLY A 198 -11.86 -3.00 -6.78
C GLY A 198 -10.69 -3.93 -6.56
N SER A 199 -10.26 -4.16 -5.32
CA SER A 199 -9.31 -5.24 -5.00
C SER A 199 -9.94 -6.62 -5.24
N ALA A 200 -9.12 -7.67 -5.35
CA ALA A 200 -9.62 -9.01 -5.61
C ALA A 200 -10.40 -9.61 -4.42
N VAL A 201 -10.37 -8.96 -3.26
CA VAL A 201 -11.01 -9.46 -2.04
C VAL A 201 -12.52 -9.67 -2.22
N THR A 202 -13.21 -8.82 -2.99
CA THR A 202 -14.66 -8.94 -3.24
C THR A 202 -14.99 -9.96 -4.32
N THR A 203 -14.21 -10.01 -5.38
CA THR A 203 -14.45 -10.88 -6.53
C THR A 203 -13.86 -12.28 -6.39
N GLN A 204 -12.92 -12.44 -5.43
CA GLN A 204 -12.08 -13.63 -5.24
C GLN A 204 -11.29 -14.02 -6.51
N ASN A 205 -11.08 -13.07 -7.41
CA ASN A 205 -10.28 -13.26 -8.61
C ASN A 205 -8.79 -13.00 -8.28
N TRP A 206 -8.22 -13.92 -7.49
CA TRP A 206 -6.86 -13.83 -6.97
C TRP A 206 -5.83 -13.85 -8.10
N LEU A 207 -4.73 -13.15 -7.87
CA LEU A 207 -3.59 -13.13 -8.78
C LEU A 207 -2.90 -14.50 -8.84
N LYS A 208 -2.48 -14.88 -10.03
CA LYS A 208 -1.79 -16.15 -10.32
C LYS A 208 -0.50 -15.92 -11.11
N PRO A 209 0.45 -16.85 -11.07
CA PRO A 209 1.64 -16.78 -11.88
C PRO A 209 1.32 -16.58 -13.37
N GLY A 210 1.99 -15.60 -13.98
CA GLY A 210 1.73 -15.14 -15.35
C GLY A 210 0.86 -13.88 -15.43
N ASP A 211 0.19 -13.47 -14.37
CA ASP A 211 -0.50 -12.19 -14.32
C ASP A 211 0.49 -11.04 -14.22
N LYS A 212 0.06 -9.87 -14.67
CA LYS A 212 0.79 -8.62 -14.60
C LYS A 212 -0.08 -7.57 -13.91
N VAL A 213 0.47 -6.89 -12.92
CA VAL A 213 -0.23 -5.81 -12.19
C VAL A 213 0.49 -4.50 -12.44
N LYS A 214 -0.24 -3.50 -12.92
CA LYS A 214 0.25 -2.14 -13.11
C LYS A 214 -0.55 -1.20 -12.23
N VAL A 215 0.15 -0.34 -11.47
CA VAL A 215 -0.44 0.78 -10.72
C VAL A 215 0.11 2.07 -11.30
N GLU A 216 -0.74 3.00 -11.67
CA GLU A 216 -0.35 4.31 -12.16
C GLU A 216 -1.04 5.44 -11.38
N ILE A 217 -0.30 6.51 -11.12
CA ILE A 217 -0.82 7.71 -10.47
C ILE A 217 -0.38 8.92 -11.29
N GLU A 218 -1.34 9.80 -11.51
CA GLU A 218 -1.14 11.04 -12.23
C GLU A 218 0.04 11.85 -11.64
N GLY A 219 0.96 12.28 -12.51
CA GLY A 219 2.15 13.03 -12.10
C GLY A 219 3.27 12.21 -11.43
N LEU A 220 2.98 10.95 -11.00
CA LEU A 220 3.95 10.09 -10.29
C LEU A 220 4.49 8.94 -11.16
N GLY A 221 3.91 8.70 -12.35
CA GLY A 221 4.28 7.60 -13.21
C GLY A 221 3.58 6.29 -12.81
N TYR A 222 4.24 5.15 -13.03
CA TYR A 222 3.66 3.84 -12.76
C TYR A 222 4.70 2.82 -12.30
N ILE A 223 4.23 1.80 -11.60
CA ILE A 223 4.96 0.56 -11.32
C ILE A 223 4.25 -0.59 -12.01
N GLU A 224 4.99 -1.62 -12.41
CA GLU A 224 4.43 -2.79 -13.09
C GLU A 224 5.18 -4.06 -12.68
N ASN A 225 4.47 -5.03 -12.14
CA ASN A 225 5.04 -6.22 -11.56
C ASN A 225 4.45 -7.47 -12.22
N ASN A 226 5.30 -8.41 -12.65
CA ASN A 226 4.84 -9.74 -13.05
C ASN A 226 4.65 -10.60 -11.79
N ILE A 227 3.58 -11.38 -11.78
CA ILE A 227 3.36 -12.37 -10.73
C ILE A 227 4.04 -13.67 -11.13
N ILE A 228 4.93 -14.16 -10.31
CA ILE A 228 5.61 -15.44 -10.50
C ILE A 228 5.36 -16.38 -9.33
N GLN A 229 5.50 -17.68 -9.53
CA GLN A 229 5.45 -18.63 -8.43
C GLN A 229 6.69 -18.45 -7.55
N GLU A 230 6.51 -18.46 -6.24
CA GLU A 230 7.62 -18.45 -5.29
C GLU A 230 8.59 -19.59 -5.60
N PRO A 231 9.92 -19.31 -5.74
CA PRO A 231 10.92 -20.35 -5.98
C PRO A 231 10.99 -21.37 -4.85
N ASN A 232 11.12 -22.66 -5.18
CA ASN A 232 11.15 -23.76 -4.21
C ASN A 232 12.36 -23.76 -3.25
N ASN A 233 13.36 -22.89 -3.46
CA ASN A 233 14.60 -22.82 -2.67
C ASN A 233 14.89 -21.39 -2.21
N THR A 234 14.01 -20.85 -1.37
CA THR A 234 14.24 -19.55 -0.69
C THR A 234 14.96 -19.69 0.66
N GLN A 235 15.43 -20.88 1.03
CA GLN A 235 16.26 -21.03 2.23
C GLN A 235 17.58 -20.29 2.03
N LYS A 236 17.66 -19.11 2.64
CA LYS A 236 18.94 -18.42 2.85
C LYS A 236 19.62 -19.10 4.04
N SER A 237 20.73 -19.80 3.77
CA SER A 237 21.61 -20.39 4.80
C SER A 237 22.25 -19.30 5.65
#